data_82d76c268854febe51811dce8f3e6399
#
_entry.id   82d76c268854febe51811dce8f3e6399
#
_cell.length_a   1.000
_cell.length_b   1.000
_cell.length_c   1.000
_cell.angle_alpha   90.00
_cell.angle_beta   90.00
_cell.angle_gamma   90.00
#
_symmetry.space_group_name_H-M   'P 1'
#
loop_
_entity.id
_entity.type
_entity.pdbx_description
1 polymer ?
#
loop_
_entity_poly.entity_id
_entity_poly.type
_entity_poly.pdbx_seq_one_letter_code
_entity_poly.pdbx_strand_id
1 'polypeptide(L)'
;MNKKFIFELTWVLCFMAFFVLLKTSVLGFYRIPSDSMHPTLLTGDRILTNKLSYGLQIPLMSTVLFSWGEPKRGDVVVFYLPERKNTLVKRVVGLPNDVISFQKGILSVNGISVSTALAKEFVYKGSSYTKMIEKSEEIPFPAHSILSAQDKGTTFFESRRFIVPPDKLFVLGDNRDHSFDSRSFGYVDKTFVYGKVFRILFSTAENEAFFPDFRAERFFKGIK
;
A
#
# COMPACT_ATOMS: atom_id res chain seq x y z
N MET A 1 -26.04 15.46 -42.13
CA MET A 1 -25.01 15.82 -41.14
C MET A 1 -23.71 16.14 -41.88
N ASN A 2 -23.11 17.30 -41.65
CA ASN A 2 -21.97 17.77 -42.47
C ASN A 2 -20.74 16.87 -42.22
N LYS A 3 -20.10 16.34 -43.28
CA LYS A 3 -18.92 15.45 -43.21
C LYS A 3 -17.79 16.07 -42.38
N LYS A 4 -17.62 17.41 -42.45
CA LYS A 4 -16.65 18.16 -41.67
C LYS A 4 -16.96 18.09 -40.18
N PHE A 5 -18.23 18.24 -39.79
CA PHE A 5 -18.65 18.15 -38.37
C PHE A 5 -18.44 16.74 -37.80
N ILE A 6 -18.73 15.69 -38.60
CA ILE A 6 -18.48 14.30 -38.16
C ILE A 6 -16.99 14.08 -37.94
N PHE A 7 -16.15 14.55 -38.85
CA PHE A 7 -14.70 14.41 -38.74
C PHE A 7 -14.14 15.14 -37.46
N GLU A 8 -14.56 16.38 -37.24
CA GLU A 8 -14.14 17.14 -36.04
C GLU A 8 -14.62 16.45 -34.75
N LEU A 9 -15.86 15.97 -34.71
CA LEU A 9 -16.39 15.23 -33.54
C LEU A 9 -15.61 13.95 -33.29
N THR A 10 -15.24 13.21 -34.34
CA THR A 10 -14.44 11.98 -34.21
C THR A 10 -13.08 12.27 -33.61
N TRP A 11 -12.40 13.33 -34.05
CA TRP A 11 -11.12 13.75 -33.47
C TRP A 11 -11.22 14.10 -31.98
N VAL A 12 -12.24 14.84 -31.60
CA VAL A 12 -12.48 15.20 -30.18
C VAL A 12 -12.73 13.94 -29.34
N LEU A 13 -13.54 13.00 -29.84
CA LEU A 13 -13.82 11.75 -29.13
C LEU A 13 -12.56 10.88 -29.01
N CYS A 14 -11.75 10.76 -30.07
CA CYS A 14 -10.48 10.03 -30.03
C CYS A 14 -9.50 10.67 -29.05
N PHE A 15 -9.40 11.98 -29.04
CA PHE A 15 -8.55 12.72 -28.11
C PHE A 15 -9.00 12.50 -26.65
N MET A 16 -10.30 12.60 -26.39
CA MET A 16 -10.85 12.33 -25.05
C MET A 16 -10.58 10.89 -24.62
N ALA A 17 -10.84 9.92 -25.51
CA ALA A 17 -10.58 8.51 -25.23
C ALA A 17 -9.09 8.25 -24.94
N PHE A 18 -8.19 8.84 -25.74
CA PHE A 18 -6.76 8.76 -25.51
C PHE A 18 -6.36 9.36 -24.16
N PHE A 19 -6.90 10.52 -23.81
CA PHE A 19 -6.61 11.18 -22.54
C PHE A 19 -7.13 10.38 -21.33
N VAL A 20 -8.33 9.79 -21.45
CA VAL A 20 -8.89 8.91 -20.40
C VAL A 20 -8.02 7.66 -20.24
N LEU A 21 -7.62 7.01 -21.34
CA LEU A 21 -6.73 5.86 -21.32
C LEU A 21 -5.39 6.22 -20.67
N LEU A 22 -4.80 7.34 -21.07
CA LEU A 22 -3.53 7.81 -20.50
C LEU A 22 -3.67 8.03 -18.97
N LYS A 23 -4.70 8.74 -18.54
CA LYS A 23 -4.96 9.00 -17.13
C LYS A 23 -5.15 7.70 -16.34
N THR A 24 -5.94 6.77 -16.84
CA THR A 24 -6.23 5.50 -16.16
C THR A 24 -5.02 4.56 -16.11
N SER A 25 -4.09 4.67 -17.08
CA SER A 25 -2.87 3.87 -17.13
C SER A 25 -1.72 4.46 -16.30
N VAL A 26 -1.72 5.77 -16.04
CA VAL A 26 -0.59 6.45 -15.36
C VAL A 26 -0.84 6.61 -13.87
N LEU A 27 -2.02 7.10 -13.50
CA LEU A 27 -2.35 7.43 -12.12
C LEU A 27 -3.54 6.61 -11.60
N GLY A 28 -3.39 6.09 -10.41
CA GLY A 28 -4.47 5.48 -9.63
C GLY A 28 -4.89 6.38 -8.48
N PHE A 29 -6.20 6.47 -8.25
CA PHE A 29 -6.80 7.20 -7.14
C PHE A 29 -7.56 6.18 -6.28
N TYR A 30 -7.18 6.06 -5.01
CA TYR A 30 -7.81 5.11 -4.09
C TYR A 30 -8.16 5.80 -2.78
N ARG A 31 -9.23 5.33 -2.14
CA ARG A 31 -9.58 5.68 -0.77
C ARG A 31 -9.08 4.60 0.18
N ILE A 32 -8.54 5.00 1.32
CA ILE A 32 -8.13 4.08 2.39
C ILE A 32 -9.34 3.84 3.30
N PRO A 33 -9.90 2.62 3.29
CA PRO A 33 -11.10 2.31 4.08
C PRO A 33 -10.78 1.72 5.45
N SER A 34 -9.51 1.41 5.75
CA SER A 34 -9.10 0.71 6.96
C SER A 34 -7.82 1.28 7.54
N ASP A 35 -7.57 0.94 8.80
CA ASP A 35 -6.44 1.39 9.59
C ASP A 35 -5.19 0.49 9.48
N SER A 36 -5.21 -0.53 8.60
CA SER A 36 -4.12 -1.52 8.49
C SER A 36 -2.76 -0.94 8.08
N MET A 37 -2.74 0.29 7.56
CA MET A 37 -1.53 1.03 7.16
C MET A 37 -1.22 2.22 8.08
N HIS A 38 -1.91 2.34 9.24
CA HIS A 38 -1.54 3.34 10.24
C HIS A 38 -0.10 3.10 10.75
N PRO A 39 0.66 4.14 11.03
CA PRO A 39 0.34 5.57 10.96
C PRO A 39 0.61 6.20 9.58
N THR A 40 1.18 5.45 8.64
CA THR A 40 1.57 5.95 7.31
C THR A 40 0.35 6.44 6.54
N LEU A 41 -0.69 5.61 6.44
CA LEU A 41 -1.98 5.94 5.82
C LEU A 41 -3.10 5.82 6.85
N LEU A 42 -3.95 6.83 6.91
CA LEU A 42 -5.11 6.86 7.81
C LEU A 42 -6.39 6.52 7.04
N THR A 43 -7.36 5.95 7.74
CA THR A 43 -8.72 5.79 7.21
C THR A 43 -9.27 7.15 6.77
N GLY A 44 -9.82 7.21 5.55
CA GLY A 44 -10.27 8.45 4.91
C GLY A 44 -9.23 9.16 4.04
N ASP A 45 -7.97 8.71 4.02
CA ASP A 45 -6.98 9.22 3.07
C ASP A 45 -7.38 8.89 1.62
N ARG A 46 -7.18 9.86 0.73
CA ARG A 46 -7.24 9.67 -0.73
C ARG A 46 -5.81 9.67 -1.24
N ILE A 47 -5.38 8.56 -1.80
CA ILE A 47 -3.99 8.34 -2.20
C ILE A 47 -3.81 8.40 -3.71
N LEU A 48 -2.62 8.85 -4.11
CA LEU A 48 -2.13 8.81 -5.47
C LEU A 48 -1.16 7.67 -5.64
N THR A 49 -1.41 6.86 -6.67
CA THR A 49 -0.58 5.71 -7.04
C THR A 49 -0.01 5.93 -8.43
N ASN A 50 1.29 5.80 -8.57
CA ASN A 50 1.96 5.76 -9.88
C ASN A 50 1.90 4.32 -10.41
N LYS A 51 1.07 4.10 -11.43
CA LYS A 51 0.90 2.81 -12.08
C LYS A 51 2.08 2.47 -12.99
N LEU A 52 2.79 3.48 -13.48
CA LEU A 52 3.98 3.29 -14.33
C LEU A 52 5.24 2.97 -13.52
N SER A 53 5.18 2.87 -12.18
CA SER A 53 6.38 2.62 -11.36
C SER A 53 7.10 1.32 -11.73
N TYR A 54 6.36 0.33 -12.21
CA TYR A 54 6.90 -1.01 -12.46
C TYR A 54 6.71 -1.48 -13.90
N GLY A 55 5.90 -0.80 -14.68
CA GLY A 55 5.61 -1.17 -16.06
C GLY A 55 4.34 -0.52 -16.60
N LEU A 56 4.00 -0.84 -17.82
CA LEU A 56 2.73 -0.44 -18.45
C LEU A 56 1.75 -1.63 -18.39
N GLN A 57 0.63 -1.42 -17.72
CA GLN A 57 -0.46 -2.40 -17.63
C GLN A 57 -1.63 -1.96 -18.51
N ILE A 58 -2.29 -2.92 -19.14
CA ILE A 58 -3.53 -2.63 -19.85
C ILE A 58 -4.62 -2.30 -18.83
N PRO A 59 -5.31 -1.15 -18.96
CA PRO A 59 -6.49 -0.86 -18.17
C PRO A 59 -7.51 -2.00 -18.27
N LEU A 60 -8.12 -2.38 -17.14
CA LEU A 60 -9.12 -3.46 -17.04
C LEU A 60 -8.59 -4.91 -17.23
N MET A 61 -7.33 -5.09 -17.59
CA MET A 61 -6.69 -6.41 -17.65
C MET A 61 -5.49 -6.41 -16.70
N SER A 62 -5.27 -7.51 -15.99
CA SER A 62 -4.08 -7.68 -15.13
C SER A 62 -2.82 -8.02 -15.96
N THR A 63 -2.80 -7.63 -17.22
CA THR A 63 -1.73 -7.96 -18.18
C THR A 63 -0.73 -6.83 -18.23
N VAL A 64 0.52 -7.12 -17.88
CA VAL A 64 1.66 -6.22 -18.05
C VAL A 64 2.13 -6.28 -19.49
N LEU A 65 2.07 -5.16 -20.22
CA LEU A 65 2.58 -5.05 -21.59
C LEU A 65 4.09 -4.93 -21.64
N PHE A 66 4.62 -4.06 -20.79
CA PHE A 66 6.05 -3.80 -20.67
C PHE A 66 6.40 -3.60 -19.21
N SER A 67 7.46 -4.26 -18.73
CA SER A 67 8.03 -4.06 -17.42
C SER A 67 9.40 -3.38 -17.54
N TRP A 68 9.63 -2.31 -16.80
CA TRP A 68 10.91 -1.60 -16.72
C TRP A 68 11.40 -1.39 -15.29
N GLY A 69 10.66 -1.86 -14.32
CA GLY A 69 11.00 -1.75 -12.91
C GLY A 69 10.34 -2.85 -12.08
N GLU A 70 10.83 -2.99 -10.86
CA GLU A 70 10.29 -3.93 -9.89
C GLU A 70 9.99 -3.23 -8.57
N PRO A 71 8.99 -3.71 -7.80
CA PRO A 71 8.76 -3.26 -6.44
C PRO A 71 10.03 -3.40 -5.60
N LYS A 72 10.36 -2.35 -4.88
CA LYS A 72 11.51 -2.32 -3.97
C LYS A 72 11.04 -2.52 -2.53
N ARG A 73 11.93 -3.02 -1.70
CA ARG A 73 11.69 -3.11 -0.27
C ARG A 73 11.41 -1.72 0.32
N GLY A 74 10.34 -1.62 1.12
CA GLY A 74 9.84 -0.36 1.65
C GLY A 74 8.76 0.31 0.79
N ASP A 75 8.58 -0.07 -0.47
CA ASP A 75 7.52 0.51 -1.31
C ASP A 75 6.14 0.20 -0.74
N VAL A 76 5.29 1.21 -0.65
CA VAL A 76 3.86 1.03 -0.37
C VAL A 76 3.15 0.80 -1.70
N VAL A 77 2.54 -0.36 -1.86
CA VAL A 77 1.96 -0.80 -3.13
C VAL A 77 0.45 -1.03 -3.03
N VAL A 78 -0.24 -0.74 -4.12
CA VAL A 78 -1.64 -1.14 -4.34
C VAL A 78 -1.62 -2.40 -5.18
N PHE A 79 -2.30 -3.44 -4.74
CA PHE A 79 -2.36 -4.73 -5.45
C PHE A 79 -3.73 -5.39 -5.32
N TYR A 80 -4.04 -6.26 -6.26
CA TYR A 80 -5.24 -7.10 -6.23
C TYR A 80 -4.95 -8.42 -5.53
N LEU A 81 -5.84 -8.85 -4.65
CA LEU A 81 -5.79 -10.16 -3.99
C LEU A 81 -6.92 -11.04 -4.54
N PRO A 82 -6.62 -11.98 -5.46
CA PRO A 82 -7.64 -12.79 -6.15
C PRO A 82 -8.52 -13.59 -5.21
N GLU A 83 -7.96 -14.15 -4.15
CA GLU A 83 -8.66 -15.01 -3.18
C GLU A 83 -9.81 -14.29 -2.46
N ARG A 84 -9.68 -12.96 -2.32
CA ARG A 84 -10.71 -12.10 -1.70
C ARG A 84 -11.42 -11.19 -2.69
N LYS A 85 -11.03 -11.21 -3.96
CA LYS A 85 -11.56 -10.31 -5.01
C LYS A 85 -11.50 -8.84 -4.58
N ASN A 86 -10.44 -8.45 -3.90
CA ASN A 86 -10.30 -7.12 -3.30
C ASN A 86 -8.95 -6.48 -3.60
N THR A 87 -8.93 -5.15 -3.62
CA THR A 87 -7.71 -4.35 -3.77
C THR A 87 -7.22 -3.94 -2.39
N LEU A 88 -5.96 -4.20 -2.11
CA LEU A 88 -5.31 -3.91 -0.84
C LEU A 88 -4.15 -2.96 -1.02
N VAL A 89 -3.78 -2.29 0.08
CA VAL A 89 -2.59 -1.45 0.17
C VAL A 89 -1.72 -1.98 1.31
N LYS A 90 -0.46 -2.32 1.01
CA LYS A 90 0.51 -2.81 1.99
C LYS A 90 1.92 -2.36 1.62
N ARG A 91 2.85 -2.52 2.56
CA ARG A 91 4.28 -2.26 2.35
C ARG A 91 5.02 -3.52 1.95
N VAL A 92 5.87 -3.42 0.93
CA VAL A 92 6.76 -4.49 0.49
C VAL A 92 7.86 -4.68 1.52
N VAL A 93 7.93 -5.87 2.09
CA VAL A 93 8.92 -6.26 3.10
C VAL A 93 9.89 -7.30 2.55
N GLY A 94 9.38 -8.29 1.84
CA GLY A 94 10.18 -9.34 1.21
C GLY A 94 10.11 -9.28 -0.31
N LEU A 95 11.26 -9.43 -0.94
CA LEU A 95 11.46 -9.56 -2.39
C LEU A 95 11.64 -11.04 -2.74
N PRO A 96 11.58 -11.43 -4.03
CA PRO A 96 11.84 -12.80 -4.46
C PRO A 96 13.13 -13.37 -3.84
N ASN A 97 13.05 -14.61 -3.37
CA ASN A 97 14.11 -15.37 -2.71
C ASN A 97 14.52 -14.87 -1.31
N ASP A 98 13.88 -13.82 -0.77
CA ASP A 98 14.14 -13.40 0.60
C ASP A 98 13.63 -14.42 1.62
N VAL A 99 14.35 -14.51 2.72
CA VAL A 99 13.95 -15.24 3.93
C VAL A 99 13.44 -14.25 4.95
N ILE A 100 12.14 -14.29 5.20
CA ILE A 100 11.47 -13.46 6.21
C ILE A 100 11.26 -14.32 7.44
N SER A 101 11.65 -13.84 8.61
CA SER A 101 11.41 -14.54 9.87
C SER A 101 10.92 -13.58 10.95
N PHE A 102 10.13 -14.15 11.85
CA PHE A 102 9.64 -13.47 13.04
C PHE A 102 10.11 -14.28 14.25
N GLN A 103 10.79 -13.61 15.18
CA GLN A 103 11.19 -14.21 16.45
C GLN A 103 10.83 -13.24 17.57
N LYS A 104 9.98 -13.67 18.50
CA LYS A 104 9.51 -12.83 19.62
C LYS A 104 9.03 -11.44 19.16
N GLY A 105 8.31 -11.40 18.03
CA GLY A 105 7.81 -10.16 17.45
C GLY A 105 8.81 -9.32 16.67
N ILE A 106 10.07 -9.72 16.61
CA ILE A 106 11.10 -9.05 15.83
C ILE A 106 11.11 -9.62 14.42
N LEU A 107 10.94 -8.73 13.43
CA LEU A 107 11.06 -9.04 12.02
C LEU A 107 12.55 -9.14 11.64
N SER A 108 12.90 -10.15 10.88
CA SER A 108 14.22 -10.26 10.25
C SER A 108 14.07 -10.57 8.78
N VAL A 109 14.95 -10.01 7.98
CA VAL A 109 15.04 -10.24 6.53
C VAL A 109 16.44 -10.74 6.21
N ASN A 110 16.53 -11.94 5.64
CA ASN A 110 17.80 -12.59 5.31
C ASN A 110 18.77 -12.69 6.51
N GLY A 111 18.22 -12.91 7.70
CA GLY A 111 19.00 -12.98 8.95
C GLY A 111 19.34 -11.62 9.57
N ILE A 112 19.04 -10.50 8.89
CA ILE A 112 19.25 -9.16 9.44
C ILE A 112 17.98 -8.75 10.16
N SER A 113 18.08 -8.56 11.48
CA SER A 113 16.97 -8.06 12.29
C SER A 113 16.65 -6.61 11.93
N VAL A 114 15.36 -6.34 11.76
CA VAL A 114 14.90 -4.97 11.51
C VAL A 114 15.07 -4.17 12.80
N SER A 115 15.87 -3.10 12.72
CA SER A 115 16.03 -2.18 13.83
C SER A 115 14.74 -1.41 14.10
N THR A 116 14.33 -1.36 15.34
CA THR A 116 13.15 -0.60 15.76
C THR A 116 13.52 0.36 16.86
N ALA A 117 13.18 1.64 16.71
CA ALA A 117 13.30 2.66 17.74
C ALA A 117 11.91 3.12 18.20
N LEU A 118 11.72 3.28 19.50
CA LEU A 118 10.49 3.83 20.06
C LEU A 118 10.34 5.29 19.61
N ALA A 119 9.25 5.62 18.94
CA ALA A 119 8.95 6.98 18.54
C ALA A 119 7.93 7.65 19.48
N LYS A 120 6.80 6.99 19.77
CA LYS A 120 5.74 7.55 20.59
C LYS A 120 4.81 6.47 21.14
N GLU A 121 4.32 6.67 22.34
CA GLU A 121 3.22 5.89 22.92
C GLU A 121 1.90 6.68 22.81
N PHE A 122 0.81 5.99 22.48
CA PHE A 122 -0.52 6.58 22.50
C PHE A 122 -1.61 5.50 22.61
N VAL A 123 -2.81 5.94 23.00
CA VAL A 123 -3.98 5.06 23.05
C VAL A 123 -4.67 5.12 21.68
N TYR A 124 -4.69 4.00 21.00
CA TYR A 124 -5.41 3.85 19.73
C TYR A 124 -6.91 3.66 20.00
N LYS A 125 -7.74 4.54 19.43
CA LYS A 125 -9.20 4.44 19.46
C LYS A 125 -9.68 3.70 18.20
N GLY A 126 -9.43 2.41 18.16
CA GLY A 126 -10.02 1.52 17.14
C GLY A 126 -11.26 0.80 17.67
N SER A 127 -11.57 -0.37 17.13
CA SER A 127 -12.69 -1.22 17.58
C SER A 127 -12.55 -1.72 19.03
N SER A 128 -11.37 -1.58 19.62
CA SER A 128 -11.10 -1.74 21.06
C SER A 128 -9.97 -0.79 21.45
N TYR A 129 -10.06 -0.23 22.67
CA TYR A 129 -9.00 0.60 23.23
C TYR A 129 -7.76 -0.25 23.48
N THR A 130 -6.74 -0.06 22.65
CA THR A 130 -5.47 -0.78 22.78
C THR A 130 -4.34 0.25 22.90
N LYS A 131 -3.48 0.07 23.88
CA LYS A 131 -2.24 0.83 23.98
C LYS A 131 -1.32 0.43 22.81
N MET A 132 -1.02 1.37 21.95
CA MET A 132 -0.18 1.15 20.77
C MET A 132 1.12 1.92 20.92
N ILE A 133 2.18 1.37 20.36
CA ILE A 133 3.48 1.99 20.30
C ILE A 133 3.78 2.28 18.83
N GLU A 134 4.02 3.54 18.51
CA GLU A 134 4.62 3.92 17.25
C GLU A 134 6.12 3.67 17.33
N LYS A 135 6.65 2.85 16.41
CA LYS A 135 8.06 2.56 16.27
C LYS A 135 8.54 3.02 14.90
N SER A 136 9.77 3.50 14.83
CA SER A 136 10.45 3.67 13.56
C SER A 136 11.15 2.37 13.20
N GLU A 137 10.89 1.83 12.03
CA GLU A 137 11.66 0.71 11.45
C GLU A 137 12.66 1.26 10.45
N GLU A 138 13.88 0.75 10.56
CA GLU A 138 14.97 1.05 9.64
C GLU A 138 15.59 -0.26 9.18
N ILE A 139 16.65 -0.25 8.47
CA ILE A 139 17.40 -1.39 7.95
C ILE A 139 16.64 -2.75 8.01
N PRO A 140 16.47 -3.42 6.86
CA PRO A 140 16.92 -3.07 5.51
C PRO A 140 15.93 -2.19 4.71
N PHE A 141 15.13 -1.39 5.39
CA PHE A 141 14.09 -0.53 4.80
C PHE A 141 14.47 0.94 4.87
N PRO A 142 13.88 1.80 4.02
CA PRO A 142 13.80 3.22 4.32
C PRO A 142 13.07 3.45 5.64
N ALA A 143 13.57 4.37 6.48
CA ALA A 143 12.96 4.67 7.77
C ALA A 143 11.47 5.01 7.63
N HIS A 144 10.62 4.31 8.36
CA HIS A 144 9.18 4.50 8.38
C HIS A 144 8.59 4.12 9.74
N SER A 145 7.41 4.65 10.03
CA SER A 145 6.70 4.37 11.29
C SER A 145 5.80 3.15 11.15
N ILE A 146 5.76 2.34 12.19
CA ILE A 146 4.83 1.23 12.36
C ILE A 146 4.08 1.36 13.69
N LEU A 147 2.92 0.72 13.79
CA LEU A 147 2.20 0.53 15.05
C LEU A 147 2.31 -0.92 15.51
N SER A 148 2.57 -1.09 16.81
CA SER A 148 2.46 -2.38 17.48
C SER A 148 1.83 -2.24 18.87
N ALA A 149 1.14 -3.27 19.37
CA ALA A 149 0.60 -3.28 20.73
C ALA A 149 1.73 -3.30 21.76
N GLN A 150 1.54 -2.60 22.88
CA GLN A 150 2.55 -2.47 23.93
C GLN A 150 2.75 -3.78 24.70
N ASP A 151 1.65 -4.49 25.02
CA ASP A 151 1.64 -5.60 25.97
C ASP A 151 1.61 -7.00 25.36
N LYS A 152 1.43 -7.08 24.07
CA LYS A 152 1.49 -8.34 23.35
C LYS A 152 2.82 -8.38 22.61
N GLY A 153 3.84 -8.90 23.25
CA GLY A 153 4.88 -9.55 22.48
C GLY A 153 4.08 -10.37 21.47
N THR A 154 4.23 -10.09 20.17
CA THR A 154 3.42 -10.59 19.08
C THR A 154 3.29 -12.12 19.16
N THR A 155 2.40 -12.57 20.02
CA THR A 155 2.16 -13.98 20.39
C THR A 155 1.61 -14.78 19.21
N PHE A 156 1.09 -14.08 18.19
CA PHE A 156 0.51 -14.73 17.02
C PHE A 156 1.55 -15.32 16.04
N PHE A 157 2.82 -14.91 16.11
CA PHE A 157 3.84 -15.33 15.14
C PHE A 157 5.15 -15.73 15.83
N GLU A 158 5.06 -16.51 16.90
CA GLU A 158 6.25 -17.14 17.48
C GLU A 158 6.91 -18.06 16.44
N SER A 159 8.12 -17.73 16.05
CA SER A 159 9.03 -18.56 15.24
C SER A 159 8.49 -19.01 13.87
N ARG A 160 7.94 -18.07 13.07
CA ARG A 160 7.59 -18.35 11.68
C ARG A 160 8.68 -17.88 10.72
N ARG A 161 8.93 -18.71 9.72
CA ARG A 161 9.85 -18.43 8.63
C ARG A 161 9.13 -18.58 7.30
N PHE A 162 9.32 -17.59 6.42
CA PHE A 162 8.75 -17.54 5.08
C PHE A 162 9.89 -17.40 4.08
N ILE A 163 9.89 -18.20 3.02
CA ILE A 163 10.80 -18.07 1.90
C ILE A 163 9.97 -17.52 0.75
N VAL A 164 10.28 -16.33 0.29
CA VAL A 164 9.52 -15.66 -0.78
C VAL A 164 9.82 -16.35 -2.11
N PRO A 165 8.81 -16.93 -2.78
CA PRO A 165 9.03 -17.59 -4.06
C PRO A 165 9.50 -16.60 -5.14
N PRO A 166 10.10 -17.09 -6.25
CA PRO A 166 10.32 -16.28 -7.44
C PRO A 166 9.03 -15.58 -7.87
N ASP A 167 9.14 -14.33 -8.35
CA ASP A 167 8.02 -13.50 -8.82
C ASP A 167 6.93 -13.17 -7.80
N LYS A 168 7.14 -13.47 -6.52
CA LYS A 168 6.25 -13.12 -5.41
C LYS A 168 6.86 -12.02 -4.53
N LEU A 169 5.98 -11.38 -3.77
CA LEU A 169 6.32 -10.39 -2.75
C LEU A 169 5.74 -10.82 -1.41
N PHE A 170 6.44 -10.46 -0.34
CA PHE A 170 5.92 -10.54 1.02
C PHE A 170 5.62 -9.13 1.50
N VAL A 171 4.36 -8.87 1.84
CA VAL A 171 3.88 -7.53 2.18
C VAL A 171 3.30 -7.49 3.58
N LEU A 172 3.51 -6.39 4.30
CA LEU A 172 2.98 -6.16 5.65
C LEU A 172 2.21 -4.85 5.71
N GLY A 173 1.23 -4.81 6.62
CA GLY A 173 0.64 -3.54 7.05
C GLY A 173 1.53 -2.84 8.06
N ASP A 174 1.56 -1.51 8.02
CA ASP A 174 2.31 -0.70 8.98
C ASP A 174 1.65 -0.75 10.38
N ASN A 175 0.36 -1.03 10.46
CA ASN A 175 -0.34 -1.40 11.70
C ASN A 175 -0.19 -2.92 11.92
N ARG A 176 0.92 -3.32 12.51
CA ARG A 176 1.38 -4.71 12.59
C ARG A 176 0.38 -5.66 13.21
N ASP A 177 -0.33 -5.24 14.26
CA ASP A 177 -1.26 -6.11 14.98
C ASP A 177 -2.70 -6.06 14.44
N HIS A 178 -3.02 -5.04 13.62
CA HIS A 178 -4.32 -4.85 13.00
C HIS A 178 -4.26 -4.88 11.47
N SER A 179 -3.47 -5.81 10.91
CA SER A 179 -3.34 -5.97 9.47
C SER A 179 -3.56 -7.40 9.02
N PHE A 180 -4.46 -7.56 8.04
CA PHE A 180 -4.53 -8.76 7.23
C PHE A 180 -3.54 -8.63 6.08
N ASP A 181 -2.42 -9.36 6.14
CA ASP A 181 -1.29 -9.25 5.22
C ASP A 181 -0.63 -10.61 4.95
N SER A 182 0.57 -10.64 4.38
CA SER A 182 1.25 -11.88 3.96
C SER A 182 1.45 -12.90 5.08
N ARG A 183 1.40 -12.49 6.33
CA ARG A 183 1.39 -13.41 7.47
C ARG A 183 0.14 -14.30 7.50
N SER A 184 -0.96 -13.81 6.91
CA SER A 184 -2.27 -14.48 6.90
C SER A 184 -2.61 -15.09 5.54
N PHE A 185 -2.38 -14.36 4.43
CA PHE A 185 -2.76 -14.83 3.09
C PHE A 185 -1.58 -15.34 2.24
N GLY A 186 -0.34 -15.24 2.74
CA GLY A 186 0.85 -15.68 1.99
C GLY A 186 1.39 -14.59 1.06
N TYR A 187 1.79 -14.97 -0.13
CA TYR A 187 2.56 -14.12 -1.03
C TYR A 187 1.68 -13.44 -2.07
N VAL A 188 2.11 -12.26 -2.52
CA VAL A 188 1.48 -11.50 -3.61
C VAL A 188 2.28 -11.70 -4.89
N ASP A 189 1.62 -12.07 -5.98
CA ASP A 189 2.23 -12.13 -7.29
C ASP A 189 2.55 -10.71 -7.79
N LYS A 190 3.76 -10.51 -8.33
CA LYS A 190 4.16 -9.19 -8.86
C LYS A 190 3.23 -8.69 -9.96
N THR A 191 2.62 -9.59 -10.72
CA THR A 191 1.67 -9.23 -11.78
C THR A 191 0.38 -8.60 -11.27
N PHE A 192 0.02 -8.84 -10.01
CA PHE A 192 -1.15 -8.21 -9.39
C PHE A 192 -0.88 -6.85 -8.77
N VAL A 193 0.35 -6.35 -8.83
CA VAL A 193 0.70 -5.03 -8.28
C VAL A 193 0.32 -3.94 -9.28
N TYR A 194 -0.66 -3.13 -8.93
CA TYR A 194 -1.15 -2.02 -9.77
C TYR A 194 -0.21 -0.83 -9.82
N GLY A 195 0.61 -0.61 -8.80
CA GLY A 195 1.57 0.48 -8.75
C GLY A 195 1.98 0.90 -7.34
N LYS A 196 2.84 1.92 -7.29
CA LYS A 196 3.42 2.46 -6.06
C LYS A 196 2.65 3.67 -5.58
N VAL A 197 2.26 3.67 -4.30
CA VAL A 197 1.70 4.83 -3.62
C VAL A 197 2.81 5.83 -3.35
N PHE A 198 2.62 7.09 -3.74
CA PHE A 198 3.66 8.08 -3.58
C PHE A 198 3.20 9.35 -2.85
N ARG A 199 1.86 9.63 -2.84
CA ARG A 199 1.31 10.78 -2.11
C ARG A 199 -0.08 10.52 -1.57
N ILE A 200 -0.42 11.21 -0.50
CA ILE A 200 -1.78 11.45 -0.04
C ILE A 200 -2.26 12.70 -0.74
N LEU A 201 -3.35 12.62 -1.49
CA LEU A 201 -3.92 13.78 -2.19
C LEU A 201 -4.61 14.70 -1.18
N PHE A 202 -5.51 14.13 -0.38
CA PHE A 202 -6.16 14.77 0.76
C PHE A 202 -6.70 13.71 1.73
N SER A 203 -7.09 14.14 2.91
CA SER A 203 -7.60 13.28 3.98
C SER A 203 -8.81 13.87 4.64
N THR A 204 -9.81 13.04 4.90
CA THR A 204 -11.02 13.42 5.64
C THR A 204 -11.22 12.46 6.81
N ALA A 205 -11.52 12.97 8.00
CA ALA A 205 -11.93 12.10 9.09
C ALA A 205 -13.36 11.57 8.81
N GLU A 206 -13.59 10.32 9.21
CA GLU A 206 -14.94 9.77 9.23
C GLU A 206 -15.62 10.29 10.52
N ASN A 207 -16.42 11.32 10.38
CA ASN A 207 -17.29 11.81 11.42
C ASN A 207 -18.74 11.82 10.90
N GLU A 208 -19.71 11.85 11.82
CA GLU A 208 -21.13 11.93 11.50
C GLU A 208 -21.57 13.35 11.10
N ALA A 209 -20.64 14.30 11.03
CA ALA A 209 -20.93 15.68 10.66
C ALA A 209 -21.27 15.79 9.16
N PHE A 210 -22.15 16.73 8.83
CA PHE A 210 -22.56 17.04 7.46
C PHE A 210 -21.36 17.47 6.58
N PHE A 211 -20.34 18.10 7.17
CA PHE A 211 -19.08 18.41 6.52
C PHE A 211 -17.97 17.53 7.12
N PRO A 212 -17.23 16.76 6.30
CA PRO A 212 -16.13 15.95 6.79
C PRO A 212 -14.99 16.84 7.30
N ASP A 213 -14.42 16.49 8.46
CA ASP A 213 -13.20 17.14 8.96
C ASP A 213 -12.03 16.91 8.04
N PHE A 214 -11.53 17.98 7.47
CA PHE A 214 -10.40 17.96 6.56
C PHE A 214 -9.09 18.01 7.34
N ARG A 215 -8.22 17.00 7.15
CA ARG A 215 -6.90 16.94 7.77
C ARG A 215 -5.88 17.67 6.90
N ALA A 216 -5.77 18.99 7.10
CA ALA A 216 -4.94 19.87 6.26
C ALA A 216 -3.45 19.47 6.25
N GLU A 217 -2.93 18.95 7.38
CA GLU A 217 -1.54 18.50 7.54
C GLU A 217 -1.19 17.27 6.69
N ARG A 218 -2.21 16.61 6.15
CA ARG A 218 -2.05 15.46 5.25
C ARG A 218 -2.23 15.82 3.78
N PHE A 219 -2.54 17.08 3.47
CA PHE A 219 -2.72 17.51 2.09
C PHE A 219 -1.40 17.40 1.31
N PHE A 220 -1.45 16.66 0.22
CA PHE A 220 -0.34 16.42 -0.72
C PHE A 220 0.93 15.87 -0.07
N LYS A 221 0.79 15.18 1.07
CA LYS A 221 1.88 14.60 1.85
C LYS A 221 2.53 13.44 1.11
N GLY A 222 3.86 13.45 1.02
CA GLY A 222 4.64 12.34 0.46
C GLY A 222 4.63 11.12 1.37
N ILE A 223 4.75 9.93 0.78
CA ILE A 223 4.87 8.64 1.48
C ILE A 223 6.32 8.18 1.41
N LYS A 224 6.86 7.81 2.57
CA LYS A 224 8.20 7.25 2.72
C LYS A 224 8.13 5.75 2.90
#